data_478a3ed6bcccd653382080aad3cfd110
#
_entry.id   478a3ed6bcccd653382080aad3cfd110
#
_cell.length_a   1.000
_cell.length_b   1.000
_cell.length_c   1.000
_cell.angle_alpha   90.00
_cell.angle_beta   90.00
_cell.angle_gamma   90.00
#
_symmetry.space_group_name_H-M   'P 1'
#
loop_
_entity.id
_entity.type
_entity.pdbx_description
1 polymer ?
#
loop_
_entity_poly.entity_id
_entity_poly.type
_entity_poly.pdbx_seq_one_letter_code
_entity_poly.pdbx_strand_id
1 'polypeptide(L)'
;MGGNEKVDLITTQSDLTVLQEKGFILEKMIGEGSYAKVYKATHMVDETRHAVLACKVIDTAMAPRDYLTKFLPRELDVLIRINHPHIVNVSNIFQRRAKYFIFLRFAENGDLLDFLTQNGAVPENQCRLWMRQILSGIHYLHSMDIAHRDMKCENILITSNYNVKVTDFGFARNVVSRGQQILSETYCGSLSYAAPEVLKGMPYLPKLADMWSIGIILYTMLNKALPFNETSVKKLYEKQVMRKWRFRTSVVNQLSTECKQQVTQLIEPDANSRPSAGSLLTAPWIAMEPKLTKMTFLEDSLLKQAIEEVKRKELDREEESEVERIAELRRQGRGKGTQCIQNLDKSISK
;
A
#
# COMPACT_ATOMS: atom_id res chain seq x y z
N MET A 1 43.57 -1.92 -9.84
CA MET A 1 42.98 -1.31 -11.03
C MET A 1 41.47 -1.31 -10.79
N GLY A 2 40.93 -0.19 -10.27
CA GLY A 2 39.54 -0.05 -9.97
C GLY A 2 38.77 0.29 -11.26
N GLY A 3 37.97 -0.65 -11.74
CA GLY A 3 36.99 -0.36 -12.78
C GLY A 3 35.98 0.64 -12.27
N ASN A 4 35.93 1.83 -12.86
CA ASN A 4 34.77 2.73 -12.73
C ASN A 4 33.56 2.04 -13.36
N GLU A 5 32.76 1.30 -12.58
CA GLU A 5 31.38 0.99 -12.97
C GLU A 5 30.69 2.34 -13.18
N LYS A 6 30.43 2.68 -14.42
CA LYS A 6 29.58 3.82 -14.76
C LYS A 6 28.22 3.54 -14.10
N VAL A 7 27.96 4.23 -12.99
CA VAL A 7 26.64 4.25 -12.38
C VAL A 7 25.72 4.85 -13.44
N ASP A 8 24.86 4.01 -14.04
CA ASP A 8 23.88 4.43 -15.05
C ASP A 8 22.77 5.22 -14.33
N LEU A 9 23.11 6.48 -14.04
CA LEU A 9 22.28 7.37 -13.26
C LEU A 9 21.25 8.03 -14.20
N ILE A 10 19.97 7.84 -13.95
CA ILE A 10 18.91 8.75 -14.46
C ILE A 10 19.23 10.21 -14.04
N THR A 11 20.16 10.42 -13.12
CA THR A 11 20.51 11.70 -12.50
C THR A 11 21.65 12.39 -13.23
N THR A 12 21.56 13.71 -13.39
CA THR A 12 22.66 14.52 -13.92
C THR A 12 23.68 14.82 -12.81
N GLN A 13 24.92 15.18 -13.18
CA GLN A 13 25.94 15.61 -12.21
C GLN A 13 25.44 16.78 -11.36
N SER A 14 24.67 17.72 -11.95
CA SER A 14 24.06 18.85 -11.22
C SER A 14 23.02 18.37 -10.17
N ASP A 15 22.29 17.27 -10.41
CA ASP A 15 21.37 16.71 -9.43
C ASP A 15 22.14 16.10 -8.25
N LEU A 16 23.21 15.37 -8.54
CA LEU A 16 24.08 14.78 -7.51
C LEU A 16 24.72 15.84 -6.61
N THR A 17 25.24 16.95 -7.19
CA THR A 17 25.82 18.05 -6.43
C THR A 17 24.81 18.63 -5.43
N VAL A 18 23.58 18.92 -5.88
CA VAL A 18 22.55 19.48 -4.99
C VAL A 18 22.10 18.49 -3.90
N LEU A 19 22.04 17.18 -4.22
CA LEU A 19 21.76 16.17 -3.21
C LEU A 19 22.89 16.10 -2.17
N GLN A 20 24.14 16.16 -2.62
CA GLN A 20 25.31 16.14 -1.76
C GLN A 20 25.39 17.38 -0.85
N GLU A 21 25.04 18.56 -1.35
CA GLU A 21 24.91 19.79 -0.53
C GLU A 21 23.86 19.66 0.60
N LYS A 22 22.85 18.79 0.38
CA LYS A 22 21.84 18.45 1.37
C LYS A 22 22.22 17.25 2.26
N GLY A 23 23.43 16.74 2.13
CA GLY A 23 23.94 15.59 2.87
C GLY A 23 23.55 14.22 2.31
N PHE A 24 22.97 14.13 1.09
CA PHE A 24 22.57 12.86 0.49
C PHE A 24 23.54 12.43 -0.60
N ILE A 25 24.10 11.23 -0.46
CA ILE A 25 25.03 10.62 -1.41
C ILE A 25 24.33 9.40 -2.01
N LEU A 26 24.12 9.41 -3.33
CA LEU A 26 23.62 8.23 -4.04
C LEU A 26 24.77 7.26 -4.33
N GLU A 27 24.54 5.99 -4.05
CA GLU A 27 25.50 4.89 -4.26
C GLU A 27 25.06 4.02 -5.47
N LYS A 28 25.22 2.70 -5.35
CA LYS A 28 24.84 1.75 -6.39
C LYS A 28 23.33 1.64 -6.57
N MET A 29 22.90 1.37 -7.79
CA MET A 29 21.53 0.99 -8.11
C MET A 29 21.22 -0.38 -7.48
N ILE A 30 20.05 -0.50 -6.85
CA ILE A 30 19.57 -1.70 -6.15
C ILE A 30 18.22 -2.20 -6.67
N GLY A 31 17.57 -1.44 -7.54
CA GLY A 31 16.31 -1.83 -8.16
C GLY A 31 15.96 -0.94 -9.34
N GLU A 32 15.18 -1.47 -10.26
CA GLU A 32 14.69 -0.77 -11.44
C GLU A 32 13.22 -1.12 -11.66
N GLY A 33 12.40 -0.09 -11.83
CA GLY A 33 10.98 -0.19 -12.20
C GLY A 33 10.71 0.49 -13.54
N SER A 34 9.47 0.45 -14.00
CA SER A 34 9.08 0.99 -15.32
C SER A 34 9.43 2.46 -15.51
N TYR A 35 9.36 3.28 -14.47
CA TYR A 35 9.57 4.73 -14.52
C TYR A 35 10.42 5.25 -13.36
N ALA A 36 11.00 4.35 -12.58
CA ALA A 36 11.77 4.69 -11.40
C ALA A 36 12.99 3.78 -11.28
N LYS A 37 14.09 4.32 -10.79
CA LYS A 37 15.25 3.56 -10.35
C LYS A 37 15.45 3.75 -8.86
N VAL A 38 15.89 2.70 -8.18
CA VAL A 38 16.16 2.73 -6.75
C VAL A 38 17.65 2.59 -6.51
N TYR A 39 18.22 3.51 -5.76
CA TYR A 39 19.62 3.53 -5.39
C TYR A 39 19.76 3.35 -3.89
N LYS A 40 20.81 2.63 -3.48
CA LYS A 40 21.28 2.75 -2.10
C LYS A 40 21.83 4.16 -1.93
N ALA A 41 21.56 4.78 -0.78
CA ALA A 41 21.98 6.15 -0.49
C ALA A 41 22.47 6.25 0.96
N THR A 42 23.39 7.18 1.18
CA THR A 42 23.84 7.57 2.51
C THR A 42 23.40 9.01 2.79
N HIS A 43 22.77 9.24 3.94
CA HIS A 43 22.45 10.58 4.45
C HIS A 43 23.40 10.90 5.59
N MET A 44 24.23 11.91 5.39
CA MET A 44 25.12 12.49 6.41
C MET A 44 24.29 13.42 7.29
N VAL A 45 23.94 12.95 8.52
CA VAL A 45 23.14 13.72 9.46
C VAL A 45 24.02 14.78 10.14
N ASP A 46 25.24 14.39 10.48
CA ASP A 46 26.33 15.26 10.96
C ASP A 46 27.68 14.61 10.61
N GLU A 47 28.80 15.18 11.11
CA GLU A 47 30.16 14.69 10.81
C GLU A 47 30.41 13.24 11.26
N THR A 48 29.66 12.74 12.25
CA THR A 48 29.86 11.42 12.87
C THR A 48 28.74 10.44 12.61
N ARG A 49 27.53 10.94 12.27
CA ARG A 49 26.33 10.11 12.11
C ARG A 49 25.86 10.10 10.66
N HIS A 50 25.69 8.90 10.16
CA HIS A 50 25.10 8.69 8.84
C HIS A 50 23.97 7.64 8.91
N ALA A 51 22.99 7.79 8.04
CA ALA A 51 21.88 6.86 7.89
C ALA A 51 21.91 6.23 6.49
N VAL A 52 21.78 4.92 6.41
CA VAL A 52 21.63 4.22 5.15
C VAL A 52 20.17 4.25 4.72
N LEU A 53 19.91 4.72 3.50
CA LEU A 53 18.61 4.91 2.91
C LEU A 53 18.52 4.22 1.54
N ALA A 54 17.30 4.04 1.04
CA ALA A 54 17.02 3.78 -0.36
C ALA A 54 16.48 5.07 -0.99
N CYS A 55 16.98 5.44 -2.17
CA CYS A 55 16.47 6.59 -2.91
C CYS A 55 15.75 6.11 -4.17
N LYS A 56 14.41 6.22 -4.20
CA LYS A 56 13.60 6.01 -5.41
C LYS A 56 13.62 7.29 -6.23
N VAL A 57 14.21 7.22 -7.42
CA VAL A 57 14.28 8.33 -8.37
C VAL A 57 13.26 8.11 -9.47
N ILE A 58 12.29 9.00 -9.56
CA ILE A 58 11.23 8.98 -10.59
C ILE A 58 11.53 10.10 -11.59
N ASP A 59 11.71 9.74 -12.86
CA ASP A 59 11.88 10.73 -13.94
C ASP A 59 10.51 10.98 -14.62
N THR A 60 9.94 12.16 -14.36
CA THR A 60 8.62 12.52 -14.91
C THR A 60 8.67 12.81 -16.41
N ALA A 61 9.85 13.05 -17.00
CA ALA A 61 9.98 13.20 -18.45
C ALA A 61 9.83 11.87 -19.19
N MET A 62 10.11 10.75 -18.52
CA MET A 62 10.00 9.39 -19.07
C MET A 62 8.67 8.70 -18.75
N ALA A 63 7.93 9.22 -17.76
CA ALA A 63 6.71 8.59 -17.27
C ALA A 63 5.47 8.98 -18.12
N PRO A 64 4.52 8.04 -18.35
CA PRO A 64 3.28 8.34 -19.03
C PRO A 64 2.44 9.40 -18.32
N ARG A 65 1.69 10.18 -19.09
CA ARG A 65 0.83 11.24 -18.54
C ARG A 65 -0.15 10.73 -17.46
N ASP A 66 -0.74 9.56 -17.68
CA ASP A 66 -1.65 8.94 -16.71
C ASP A 66 -0.96 8.61 -15.38
N TYR A 67 0.28 8.16 -15.40
CA TYR A 67 1.06 7.95 -14.19
C TYR A 67 1.26 9.27 -13.43
N LEU A 68 1.66 10.32 -14.14
CA LEU A 68 1.92 11.65 -13.56
C LEU A 68 0.67 12.32 -12.97
N THR A 69 -0.49 12.13 -13.61
CA THR A 69 -1.73 12.80 -13.21
C THR A 69 -2.57 12.01 -12.22
N LYS A 70 -2.46 10.67 -12.22
CA LYS A 70 -3.33 9.79 -11.41
C LYS A 70 -2.58 9.05 -10.31
N PHE A 71 -1.39 8.51 -10.60
CA PHE A 71 -0.70 7.59 -9.67
C PHE A 71 0.32 8.31 -8.80
N LEU A 72 1.24 9.07 -9.37
CA LEU A 72 2.31 9.74 -8.63
C LEU A 72 1.78 10.71 -7.54
N PRO A 73 0.77 11.58 -7.79
CA PRO A 73 0.25 12.44 -6.74
C PRO A 73 -0.37 11.66 -5.57
N ARG A 74 -1.02 10.51 -5.86
CA ARG A 74 -1.59 9.64 -4.82
C ARG A 74 -0.50 8.91 -4.03
N GLU A 75 0.53 8.41 -4.71
CA GLU A 75 1.67 7.79 -4.04
C GLU A 75 2.33 8.77 -3.08
N LEU A 76 2.59 10.01 -3.51
CA LEU A 76 3.18 11.05 -2.67
C LEU A 76 2.27 11.42 -1.48
N ASP A 77 0.96 11.62 -1.71
CA ASP A 77 -0.02 11.90 -0.64
C ASP A 77 -0.04 10.78 0.40
N VAL A 78 -0.07 9.54 -0.02
CA VAL A 78 -0.05 8.39 0.89
C VAL A 78 1.26 8.34 1.67
N LEU A 79 2.42 8.45 0.98
CA LEU A 79 3.74 8.37 1.59
C LEU A 79 4.00 9.44 2.67
N ILE A 80 3.46 10.65 2.51
CA ILE A 80 3.62 11.73 3.49
C ILE A 80 2.77 11.49 4.76
N ARG A 81 1.63 10.82 4.61
CA ARG A 81 0.65 10.64 5.69
C ARG A 81 0.89 9.39 6.54
N ILE A 82 1.51 8.36 5.98
CA ILE A 82 1.67 7.09 6.66
C ILE A 82 2.90 7.08 7.57
N ASN A 83 2.70 6.58 8.78
CA ASN A 83 3.78 6.31 9.73
C ASN A 83 3.43 5.08 10.56
N HIS A 84 4.16 3.96 10.35
CA HIS A 84 3.89 2.71 11.07
C HIS A 84 5.15 1.85 11.14
N PRO A 85 5.42 1.10 12.24
CA PRO A 85 6.62 0.28 12.40
C PRO A 85 6.85 -0.74 11.27
N HIS A 86 5.76 -1.28 10.70
CA HIS A 86 5.79 -2.31 9.66
C HIS A 86 5.42 -1.77 8.26
N ILE A 87 5.58 -0.47 8.07
CA ILE A 87 5.53 0.20 6.76
C ILE A 87 6.85 0.92 6.55
N VAL A 88 7.31 1.01 5.32
CA VAL A 88 8.54 1.73 4.98
C VAL A 88 8.32 3.23 5.21
N ASN A 89 9.16 3.81 6.07
CA ASN A 89 9.11 5.24 6.36
C ASN A 89 9.82 6.03 5.28
N VAL A 90 9.21 7.16 4.91
CA VAL A 90 9.84 8.21 4.10
C VAL A 90 10.70 9.09 5.02
N SER A 91 11.95 9.28 4.66
CA SER A 91 12.84 10.24 5.34
C SER A 91 12.68 11.64 4.72
N ASN A 92 12.79 11.73 3.40
CA ASN A 92 12.74 13.00 2.68
C ASN A 92 12.18 12.80 1.27
N ILE A 93 11.56 13.84 0.73
CA ILE A 93 11.14 13.92 -0.67
C ILE A 93 11.66 15.23 -1.25
N PHE A 94 12.39 15.15 -2.35
CA PHE A 94 12.85 16.32 -3.10
C PHE A 94 12.33 16.26 -4.53
N GLN A 95 11.81 17.38 -5.00
CA GLN A 95 11.52 17.56 -6.41
C GLN A 95 12.58 18.51 -7.01
N ARG A 96 13.20 18.10 -8.10
CA ARG A 96 14.13 18.93 -8.84
C ARG A 96 13.95 18.72 -10.34
N ARG A 97 13.62 19.81 -11.05
CA ARG A 97 13.27 19.75 -12.48
C ARG A 97 12.16 18.69 -12.72
N ALA A 98 12.39 17.78 -13.63
CA ALA A 98 11.47 16.67 -13.97
C ALA A 98 11.71 15.42 -13.12
N LYS A 99 12.27 15.52 -11.91
CA LYS A 99 12.60 14.33 -11.08
C LYS A 99 12.13 14.48 -9.66
N TYR A 100 11.64 13.34 -9.11
CA TYR A 100 11.41 13.18 -7.68
C TYR A 100 12.46 12.25 -7.10
N PHE A 101 13.03 12.64 -5.96
CA PHE A 101 13.96 11.85 -5.16
C PHE A 101 13.26 11.54 -3.84
N ILE A 102 12.86 10.29 -3.66
CA ILE A 102 12.13 9.83 -2.48
C ILE A 102 13.08 8.97 -1.66
N PHE A 103 13.50 9.48 -0.51
CA PHE A 103 14.41 8.79 0.41
C PHE A 103 13.60 7.99 1.42
N LEU A 104 13.82 6.68 1.44
CA LEU A 104 13.10 5.68 2.21
C LEU A 104 14.07 4.96 3.16
N ARG A 105 13.56 4.43 4.25
CA ARG A 105 14.33 3.49 5.09
C ARG A 105 14.85 2.34 4.24
N PHE A 106 16.16 2.11 4.31
CA PHE A 106 16.79 0.95 3.66
C PHE A 106 16.47 -0.35 4.40
N ALA A 107 16.25 -1.42 3.66
CA ALA A 107 16.06 -2.77 4.17
C ALA A 107 17.25 -3.64 3.77
N GLU A 108 18.04 -4.05 4.74
CA GLU A 108 19.36 -4.63 4.54
C GLU A 108 19.31 -6.05 3.96
N ASN A 109 18.21 -6.78 4.21
CA ASN A 109 18.02 -8.17 3.75
C ASN A 109 17.15 -8.28 2.49
N GLY A 110 16.95 -7.16 1.75
CA GLY A 110 16.20 -7.15 0.50
C GLY A 110 14.71 -7.39 0.67
N ASP A 111 14.07 -7.95 -0.35
CA ASP A 111 12.65 -8.28 -0.33
C ASP A 111 12.40 -9.76 -0.02
N LEU A 112 11.13 -10.08 0.25
CA LEU A 112 10.71 -11.44 0.63
C LEU A 112 10.83 -12.43 -0.53
N LEU A 113 10.68 -12.01 -1.80
CA LEU A 113 10.82 -12.91 -2.95
C LEU A 113 12.27 -13.35 -3.10
N ASP A 114 13.21 -12.41 -3.03
CA ASP A 114 14.64 -12.70 -3.04
C ASP A 114 15.04 -13.59 -1.87
N PHE A 115 14.53 -13.28 -0.67
CA PHE A 115 14.76 -14.10 0.52
C PHE A 115 14.29 -15.54 0.32
N LEU A 116 13.08 -15.75 -0.19
CA LEU A 116 12.53 -17.10 -0.47
C LEU A 116 13.33 -17.81 -1.55
N THR A 117 13.82 -17.09 -2.54
CA THR A 117 14.60 -17.66 -3.63
C THR A 117 15.92 -18.22 -3.10
N GLN A 118 16.59 -17.49 -2.22
CA GLN A 118 17.90 -17.84 -1.66
C GLN A 118 17.80 -18.86 -0.51
N ASN A 119 16.81 -18.72 0.38
CA ASN A 119 16.75 -19.45 1.64
C ASN A 119 15.72 -20.58 1.67
N GLY A 120 14.81 -20.63 0.70
CA GLY A 120 13.74 -21.63 0.67
C GLY A 120 12.46 -21.20 1.37
N ALA A 121 11.61 -22.18 1.70
CA ALA A 121 10.38 -21.95 2.45
C ALA A 121 10.68 -21.49 3.88
N VAL A 122 9.82 -20.65 4.43
CA VAL A 122 9.97 -20.09 5.78
C VAL A 122 9.26 -20.99 6.79
N PRO A 123 9.88 -21.32 7.94
CA PRO A 123 9.22 -22.06 9.02
C PRO A 123 7.96 -21.35 9.53
N GLU A 124 6.96 -22.13 9.95
CA GLU A 124 5.64 -21.60 10.35
C GLU A 124 5.71 -20.53 11.44
N ASN A 125 6.55 -20.70 12.45
CA ASN A 125 6.72 -19.73 13.53
C ASN A 125 7.23 -18.38 13.01
N GLN A 126 8.18 -18.39 12.08
CA GLN A 126 8.67 -17.16 11.44
C GLN A 126 7.61 -16.56 10.50
N CYS A 127 6.86 -17.38 9.75
CA CYS A 127 5.73 -16.92 8.95
C CYS A 127 4.69 -16.22 9.83
N ARG A 128 4.40 -16.76 11.02
CA ARG A 128 3.46 -16.19 12.00
C ARG A 128 3.91 -14.81 12.46
N LEU A 129 5.19 -14.66 12.81
CA LEU A 129 5.74 -13.37 13.20
C LEU A 129 5.64 -12.34 12.05
N TRP A 130 6.11 -12.70 10.87
CA TRP A 130 6.07 -11.79 9.72
C TRP A 130 4.64 -11.46 9.28
N MET A 131 3.75 -12.45 9.31
CA MET A 131 2.34 -12.22 8.99
C MET A 131 1.67 -11.26 9.98
N ARG A 132 1.96 -11.41 11.28
CA ARG A 132 1.48 -10.47 12.30
C ARG A 132 1.93 -9.03 12.00
N GLN A 133 3.18 -8.86 11.56
CA GLN A 133 3.73 -7.56 11.22
C GLN A 133 3.07 -6.97 9.95
N ILE A 134 2.89 -7.79 8.91
CA ILE A 134 2.17 -7.41 7.69
C ILE A 134 0.73 -7.00 8.03
N LEU A 135 0.02 -7.83 8.79
CA LEU A 135 -1.37 -7.56 9.20
C LEU A 135 -1.49 -6.28 10.01
N SER A 136 -0.53 -5.97 10.89
CA SER A 136 -0.52 -4.72 11.65
C SER A 136 -0.39 -3.50 10.72
N GLY A 137 0.54 -3.54 9.76
CA GLY A 137 0.71 -2.47 8.76
C GLY A 137 -0.53 -2.29 7.89
N ILE A 138 -1.13 -3.39 7.42
CA ILE A 138 -2.33 -3.34 6.57
C ILE A 138 -3.57 -2.91 7.38
N HIS A 139 -3.70 -3.35 8.63
CA HIS A 139 -4.78 -2.86 9.50
C HIS A 139 -4.71 -1.35 9.71
N TYR A 140 -3.52 -0.80 9.94
CA TYR A 140 -3.29 0.64 10.01
C TYR A 140 -3.70 1.35 8.70
N LEU A 141 -3.26 0.89 7.52
CA LEU A 141 -3.66 1.46 6.23
C LEU A 141 -5.17 1.41 6.00
N HIS A 142 -5.78 0.25 6.26
CA HIS A 142 -7.21 0.05 6.09
C HIS A 142 -8.02 0.93 7.05
N SER A 143 -7.50 1.25 8.24
CA SER A 143 -8.11 2.17 9.20
C SER A 143 -7.98 3.64 8.78
N MET A 144 -7.03 3.97 7.90
CA MET A 144 -6.92 5.27 7.20
C MET A 144 -7.73 5.34 5.91
N ASP A 145 -8.57 4.32 5.63
CA ASP A 145 -9.27 4.15 4.36
C ASP A 145 -8.37 4.06 3.13
N ILE A 146 -7.16 3.56 3.31
CA ILE A 146 -6.20 3.34 2.24
C ILE A 146 -6.10 1.83 1.96
N ALA A 147 -6.27 1.42 0.70
CA ALA A 147 -5.91 0.08 0.23
C ALA A 147 -4.61 0.13 -0.57
N HIS A 148 -3.77 -0.90 -0.40
CA HIS A 148 -2.45 -0.99 -1.03
C HIS A 148 -2.53 -1.37 -2.51
N ARG A 149 -3.33 -2.39 -2.86
CA ARG A 149 -3.67 -2.84 -4.22
C ARG A 149 -2.54 -3.51 -5.03
N ASP A 150 -1.34 -3.64 -4.47
CA ASP A 150 -0.24 -4.42 -5.05
C ASP A 150 0.55 -5.18 -3.97
N MET A 151 -0.17 -5.88 -3.09
CA MET A 151 0.46 -6.75 -2.10
C MET A 151 1.07 -7.97 -2.78
N LYS A 152 2.40 -8.13 -2.65
CA LYS A 152 3.19 -9.24 -3.20
C LYS A 152 4.49 -9.40 -2.42
N CYS A 153 5.20 -10.52 -2.63
CA CYS A 153 6.45 -10.79 -1.90
C CYS A 153 7.52 -9.72 -2.15
N GLU A 154 7.61 -9.17 -3.35
CA GLU A 154 8.55 -8.10 -3.73
C GLU A 154 8.30 -6.79 -2.97
N ASN A 155 7.07 -6.58 -2.49
CA ASN A 155 6.68 -5.39 -1.73
C ASN A 155 6.71 -5.60 -0.20
N ILE A 156 7.33 -6.69 0.26
CA ILE A 156 7.62 -6.95 1.67
C ILE A 156 9.14 -6.95 1.86
N LEU A 157 9.66 -5.88 2.45
CA LEU A 157 11.08 -5.72 2.71
C LEU A 157 11.47 -6.28 4.07
N ILE A 158 12.68 -6.87 4.15
CA ILE A 158 13.23 -7.49 5.37
C ILE A 158 14.39 -6.64 5.87
N THR A 159 14.27 -6.17 7.11
CA THR A 159 15.29 -5.34 7.78
C THR A 159 16.42 -6.20 8.36
N SER A 160 17.52 -5.57 8.78
CA SER A 160 18.69 -6.25 9.38
C SER A 160 18.36 -7.12 10.60
N ASN A 161 17.34 -6.77 11.37
CA ASN A 161 16.83 -7.53 12.52
C ASN A 161 15.68 -8.49 12.18
N TYR A 162 15.52 -8.84 10.88
CA TYR A 162 14.50 -9.76 10.38
C TYR A 162 13.05 -9.36 10.69
N ASN A 163 12.78 -8.06 10.87
CA ASN A 163 11.41 -7.55 10.82
C ASN A 163 11.02 -7.22 9.38
N VAL A 164 9.72 -7.26 9.08
CA VAL A 164 9.22 -6.94 7.75
C VAL A 164 8.54 -5.56 7.71
N LYS A 165 8.60 -4.94 6.52
CA LYS A 165 7.97 -3.68 6.21
C LYS A 165 7.31 -3.72 4.84
N VAL A 166 6.04 -3.29 4.79
CA VAL A 166 5.31 -3.11 3.53
C VAL A 166 5.84 -1.87 2.81
N THR A 167 6.03 -1.98 1.51
CA THR A 167 6.54 -0.90 0.65
C THR A 167 5.77 -0.81 -0.67
N ASP A 168 6.08 0.21 -1.46
CA ASP A 168 5.57 0.51 -2.80
C ASP A 168 4.06 0.82 -2.85
N PHE A 169 3.76 2.10 -2.67
CA PHE A 169 2.41 2.65 -2.65
C PHE A 169 1.95 3.21 -4.01
N GLY A 170 2.64 2.84 -5.10
CA GLY A 170 2.33 3.31 -6.46
C GLY A 170 0.91 3.02 -6.94
N PHE A 171 0.26 2.00 -6.39
CA PHE A 171 -1.13 1.67 -6.66
C PHE A 171 -2.07 1.98 -5.49
N ALA A 172 -1.57 2.46 -4.37
CA ALA A 172 -2.39 2.76 -3.21
C ALA A 172 -3.38 3.90 -3.47
N ARG A 173 -4.57 3.81 -2.84
CA ARG A 173 -5.57 4.86 -2.94
C ARG A 173 -6.52 4.89 -1.75
N ASN A 174 -7.10 6.06 -1.52
CA ASN A 174 -8.26 6.18 -0.63
C ASN A 174 -9.45 5.41 -1.22
N VAL A 175 -10.13 4.62 -0.38
CA VAL A 175 -11.25 3.74 -0.77
C VAL A 175 -12.57 4.15 -0.13
N VAL A 176 -12.60 5.33 0.49
CA VAL A 176 -13.82 5.96 1.01
C VAL A 176 -13.87 7.40 0.51
N SER A 177 -15.05 7.85 0.08
CA SER A 177 -15.34 9.24 -0.25
C SER A 177 -16.75 9.56 0.22
N ARG A 178 -16.92 10.68 0.93
CA ARG A 178 -18.19 11.12 1.50
C ARG A 178 -18.89 10.03 2.32
N GLY A 179 -18.11 9.32 3.18
CA GLY A 179 -18.60 8.21 4.00
C GLY A 179 -19.00 6.93 3.24
N GLN A 180 -18.89 6.92 1.90
CA GLN A 180 -19.22 5.76 1.08
C GLN A 180 -17.97 5.04 0.58
N GLN A 181 -18.01 3.70 0.56
CA GLN A 181 -16.94 2.89 -0.01
C GLN A 181 -16.87 3.09 -1.52
N ILE A 182 -15.67 3.40 -2.02
CA ILE A 182 -15.39 3.51 -3.45
C ILE A 182 -14.96 2.14 -3.96
N LEU A 183 -15.74 1.58 -4.88
CA LEU A 183 -15.33 0.41 -5.63
C LEU A 183 -14.18 0.76 -6.57
N SER A 184 -13.27 -0.18 -6.79
CA SER A 184 -12.22 -0.06 -7.78
C SER A 184 -12.66 -0.80 -9.05
N GLU A 185 -12.47 -0.14 -10.20
CA GLU A 185 -12.73 -0.72 -11.53
C GLU A 185 -11.42 -0.96 -12.28
N THR A 186 -10.31 -0.47 -11.74
CA THR A 186 -9.02 -0.55 -12.40
C THR A 186 -8.33 -1.85 -12.02
N TYR A 187 -8.05 -2.68 -13.02
CA TYR A 187 -7.08 -3.77 -12.87
C TYR A 187 -5.69 -3.15 -12.67
N CYS A 188 -5.06 -3.44 -11.56
CA CYS A 188 -3.68 -3.05 -11.25
C CYS A 188 -3.06 -4.11 -10.34
N GLY A 189 -1.74 -4.10 -10.26
CA GLY A 189 -0.97 -5.06 -9.48
C GLY A 189 -0.57 -6.30 -10.26
N SER A 190 0.06 -7.23 -9.56
CA SER A 190 0.68 -8.42 -10.13
C SER A 190 -0.32 -9.56 -10.31
N LEU A 191 -0.45 -10.10 -11.52
CA LEU A 191 -1.44 -11.10 -11.91
C LEU A 191 -1.52 -12.29 -10.92
N SER A 192 -0.38 -12.82 -10.50
CA SER A 192 -0.31 -14.01 -9.63
C SER A 192 -0.88 -13.79 -8.23
N TYR A 193 -1.01 -12.53 -7.80
CA TYR A 193 -1.54 -12.12 -6.50
C TYR A 193 -2.96 -11.54 -6.59
N ALA A 194 -3.48 -11.35 -7.81
CA ALA A 194 -4.79 -10.75 -8.03
C ALA A 194 -5.92 -11.65 -7.56
N ALA A 195 -6.90 -11.07 -6.86
CA ALA A 195 -8.08 -11.78 -6.37
C ALA A 195 -9.07 -12.11 -7.50
N PRO A 196 -9.94 -13.13 -7.33
CA PRO A 196 -10.90 -13.53 -8.35
C PRO A 196 -11.79 -12.39 -8.84
N GLU A 197 -12.28 -11.54 -7.94
CA GLU A 197 -13.11 -10.38 -8.28
C GLU A 197 -12.36 -9.34 -9.12
N VAL A 198 -11.04 -9.21 -8.91
CA VAL A 198 -10.18 -8.34 -9.72
C VAL A 198 -9.99 -8.92 -11.12
N LEU A 199 -9.75 -10.23 -11.23
CA LEU A 199 -9.60 -10.93 -12.51
C LEU A 199 -10.88 -10.91 -13.35
N LYS A 200 -12.03 -10.86 -12.69
CA LYS A 200 -13.34 -10.79 -13.35
C LYS A 200 -13.60 -9.44 -14.02
N GLY A 201 -12.83 -8.40 -13.67
CA GLY A 201 -12.97 -7.06 -14.24
C GLY A 201 -14.25 -6.33 -13.83
N MET A 202 -14.85 -6.71 -12.70
CA MET A 202 -16.02 -6.02 -12.12
C MET A 202 -15.57 -5.06 -11.01
N PRO A 203 -16.39 -4.04 -10.66
CA PRO A 203 -16.12 -3.20 -9.51
C PRO A 203 -15.96 -4.04 -8.23
N TYR A 204 -14.90 -3.79 -7.46
CA TYR A 204 -14.54 -4.59 -6.29
C TYR A 204 -14.12 -3.72 -5.10
N LEU A 205 -14.14 -4.31 -3.89
CA LEU A 205 -13.69 -3.70 -2.64
C LEU A 205 -12.18 -3.90 -2.46
N PRO A 206 -11.35 -2.86 -2.60
CA PRO A 206 -9.88 -3.02 -2.62
C PRO A 206 -9.29 -3.56 -1.32
N LYS A 207 -9.86 -3.22 -0.14
CA LYS A 207 -9.39 -3.76 1.15
C LYS A 207 -9.52 -5.29 1.20
N LEU A 208 -10.58 -5.85 0.62
CA LEU A 208 -10.79 -7.31 0.56
C LEU A 208 -9.87 -7.99 -0.46
N ALA A 209 -9.54 -7.30 -1.56
CA ALA A 209 -8.55 -7.78 -2.52
C ALA A 209 -7.13 -7.81 -1.91
N ASP A 210 -6.74 -6.84 -1.08
CA ASP A 210 -5.48 -6.89 -0.32
C ASP A 210 -5.40 -8.15 0.55
N MET A 211 -6.52 -8.55 1.21
CA MET A 211 -6.54 -9.73 2.07
C MET A 211 -6.31 -11.03 1.29
N TRP A 212 -6.85 -11.15 0.07
CA TRP A 212 -6.51 -12.26 -0.82
C TRP A 212 -5.02 -12.30 -1.13
N SER A 213 -4.44 -11.17 -1.55
CA SER A 213 -3.02 -11.08 -1.91
C SER A 213 -2.12 -11.44 -0.72
N ILE A 214 -2.50 -11.05 0.51
CA ILE A 214 -1.83 -11.46 1.75
C ILE A 214 -1.92 -12.99 1.95
N GLY A 215 -3.03 -13.60 1.59
CA GLY A 215 -3.17 -15.06 1.60
C GLY A 215 -2.20 -15.74 0.63
N ILE A 216 -2.03 -15.18 -0.58
CA ILE A 216 -1.04 -15.67 -1.55
C ILE A 216 0.38 -15.52 -1.01
N ILE A 217 0.71 -14.40 -0.35
CA ILE A 217 2.02 -14.18 0.30
C ILE A 217 2.25 -15.25 1.38
N LEU A 218 1.28 -15.49 2.28
CA LEU A 218 1.42 -16.49 3.34
C LEU A 218 1.63 -17.89 2.75
N TYR A 219 0.82 -18.29 1.76
CA TYR A 219 1.01 -19.56 1.08
C TYR A 219 2.41 -19.65 0.46
N THR A 220 2.89 -18.59 -0.19
CA THR A 220 4.20 -18.55 -0.85
C THR A 220 5.34 -18.66 0.14
N MET A 221 5.27 -18.01 1.29
CA MET A 221 6.25 -18.16 2.37
C MET A 221 6.37 -19.62 2.83
N LEU A 222 5.23 -20.28 3.05
CA LEU A 222 5.19 -21.65 3.56
C LEU A 222 5.63 -22.69 2.53
N ASN A 223 5.35 -22.46 1.24
CA ASN A 223 5.53 -23.46 0.19
C ASN A 223 6.68 -23.19 -0.79
N LYS A 224 7.31 -21.99 -0.75
CA LYS A 224 8.24 -21.51 -1.80
C LYS A 224 7.65 -21.69 -3.21
N ALA A 225 6.35 -21.47 -3.37
CA ALA A 225 5.65 -21.55 -4.64
C ALA A 225 4.32 -20.80 -4.54
N LEU A 226 3.83 -20.30 -5.66
CA LEU A 226 2.48 -19.77 -5.78
C LEU A 226 1.43 -20.89 -5.70
N PRO A 227 0.25 -20.65 -5.10
CA PRO A 227 -0.84 -21.64 -5.06
C PRO A 227 -1.46 -21.87 -6.44
N PHE A 228 -1.40 -20.86 -7.30
CA PHE A 228 -1.89 -20.90 -8.67
C PHE A 228 -0.75 -20.46 -9.60
N ASN A 229 -0.37 -21.32 -10.53
CA ASN A 229 0.68 -21.02 -11.52
C ASN A 229 0.06 -21.10 -12.92
N GLU A 230 -0.58 -20.00 -13.33
CA GLU A 230 -1.23 -19.86 -14.62
C GLU A 230 -0.92 -18.52 -15.27
N THR A 231 -0.64 -18.53 -16.56
CA THR A 231 -0.42 -17.32 -17.36
C THR A 231 -1.69 -16.79 -18.01
N SER A 232 -2.68 -17.67 -18.21
CA SER A 232 -4.00 -17.30 -18.74
C SER A 232 -4.90 -16.79 -17.62
N VAL A 233 -5.34 -15.54 -17.70
CA VAL A 233 -6.27 -14.91 -16.76
C VAL A 233 -7.53 -15.76 -16.55
N LYS A 234 -8.11 -16.28 -17.63
CA LYS A 234 -9.30 -17.15 -17.58
C LYS A 234 -9.06 -18.41 -16.77
N LYS A 235 -7.95 -19.14 -17.05
CA LYS A 235 -7.62 -20.38 -16.32
C LYS A 235 -7.27 -20.10 -14.87
N LEU A 236 -6.59 -18.97 -14.59
CA LEU A 236 -6.27 -18.52 -13.24
C LEU A 236 -7.56 -18.30 -12.44
N TYR A 237 -8.49 -17.51 -12.98
CA TYR A 237 -9.80 -17.28 -12.37
C TYR A 237 -10.57 -18.57 -12.09
N GLU A 238 -10.67 -19.48 -13.08
CA GLU A 238 -11.35 -20.76 -12.91
C GLU A 238 -10.73 -21.60 -11.78
N LYS A 239 -9.40 -21.67 -11.69
CA LYS A 239 -8.70 -22.38 -10.62
C LYS A 239 -8.93 -21.76 -9.25
N GLN A 240 -8.94 -20.42 -9.16
CA GLN A 240 -9.20 -19.69 -7.92
C GLN A 240 -10.62 -19.96 -7.40
N VAL A 241 -11.64 -19.78 -8.25
CA VAL A 241 -13.04 -20.00 -7.88
C VAL A 241 -13.30 -21.45 -7.47
N MET A 242 -12.67 -22.40 -8.17
CA MET A 242 -12.78 -23.83 -7.84
C MET A 242 -11.88 -24.26 -6.68
N ARG A 243 -11.17 -23.34 -6.00
CA ARG A 243 -10.21 -23.62 -4.92
C ARG A 243 -9.20 -24.72 -5.29
N LYS A 244 -8.72 -24.77 -6.56
CA LYS A 244 -7.78 -25.77 -7.07
C LYS A 244 -6.34 -25.48 -6.62
N TRP A 245 -6.12 -25.45 -5.33
CA TRP A 245 -4.81 -25.34 -4.70
C TRP A 245 -4.70 -26.33 -3.54
N ARG A 246 -3.48 -26.67 -3.15
CA ARG A 246 -3.19 -27.51 -1.99
C ARG A 246 -1.76 -27.24 -1.51
N PHE A 247 -1.51 -27.44 -0.23
CA PHE A 247 -0.15 -27.40 0.30
C PHE A 247 0.72 -28.49 -0.34
N ARG A 248 2.00 -28.21 -0.50
CA ARG A 248 2.97 -29.21 -0.93
C ARG A 248 3.04 -30.35 0.08
N THR A 249 3.24 -31.59 -0.38
CA THR A 249 3.34 -32.78 0.46
C THR A 249 4.50 -32.69 1.48
N SER A 250 5.60 -32.04 1.09
CA SER A 250 6.77 -31.79 1.97
C SER A 250 6.49 -30.82 3.11
N VAL A 251 5.43 -30.01 3.03
CA VAL A 251 5.13 -28.93 3.97
C VAL A 251 3.89 -29.24 4.82
N VAL A 252 2.86 -29.83 4.23
CA VAL A 252 1.52 -29.98 4.82
C VAL A 252 1.51 -30.64 6.19
N ASN A 253 2.39 -31.64 6.42
CA ASN A 253 2.46 -32.38 7.69
C ASN A 253 3.20 -31.60 8.79
N GLN A 254 3.92 -30.54 8.44
CA GLN A 254 4.66 -29.68 9.38
C GLN A 254 3.84 -28.48 9.85
N LEU A 255 2.70 -28.19 9.18
CA LEU A 255 1.86 -27.03 9.49
C LEU A 255 0.80 -27.40 10.53
N SER A 256 0.56 -26.47 11.46
CA SER A 256 -0.56 -26.55 12.40
C SER A 256 -1.91 -26.49 11.66
N THR A 257 -2.96 -26.94 12.33
CA THR A 257 -4.34 -26.82 11.82
C THR A 257 -4.75 -25.36 11.66
N GLU A 258 -4.36 -24.53 12.62
CA GLU A 258 -4.62 -23.09 12.66
C GLU A 258 -3.96 -22.36 11.50
N CYS A 259 -2.71 -22.73 11.14
CA CYS A 259 -2.02 -22.20 9.96
C CYS A 259 -2.76 -22.52 8.67
N LYS A 260 -3.16 -23.78 8.50
CA LYS A 260 -3.91 -24.23 7.33
C LYS A 260 -5.26 -23.51 7.20
N GLN A 261 -5.96 -23.32 8.31
CA GLN A 261 -7.21 -22.57 8.35
C GLN A 261 -7.00 -21.10 7.98
N GLN A 262 -5.96 -20.45 8.51
CA GLN A 262 -5.62 -19.07 8.19
C GLN A 262 -5.39 -18.86 6.68
N VAL A 263 -4.62 -19.76 6.04
CA VAL A 263 -4.40 -19.71 4.58
C VAL A 263 -5.73 -19.88 3.84
N THR A 264 -6.55 -20.85 4.26
CA THR A 264 -7.85 -21.14 3.61
C THR A 264 -8.81 -19.94 3.71
N GLN A 265 -8.87 -19.28 4.86
CA GLN A 265 -9.71 -18.10 5.08
C GLN A 265 -9.27 -16.89 4.23
N LEU A 266 -7.98 -16.72 4.03
CA LEU A 266 -7.42 -15.63 3.23
C LEU A 266 -7.59 -15.89 1.72
N ILE A 267 -7.35 -17.15 1.25
CA ILE A 267 -7.52 -17.55 -0.16
C ILE A 267 -8.99 -18.02 -0.38
N GLU A 268 -9.95 -17.25 0.11
CA GLU A 268 -11.37 -17.47 -0.05
C GLU A 268 -11.89 -16.72 -1.28
N PRO A 269 -12.47 -17.41 -2.30
CA PRO A 269 -12.97 -16.76 -3.50
C PRO A 269 -14.09 -15.75 -3.24
N ASP A 270 -14.97 -15.99 -2.27
CA ASP A 270 -15.95 -15.01 -1.84
C ASP A 270 -15.28 -13.92 -1.00
N ALA A 271 -15.19 -12.73 -1.58
CA ALA A 271 -14.52 -11.60 -0.96
C ALA A 271 -15.13 -11.22 0.40
N ASN A 272 -16.46 -11.30 0.54
CA ASN A 272 -17.16 -10.92 1.78
C ASN A 272 -16.91 -11.91 2.92
N SER A 273 -16.52 -13.13 2.61
CA SER A 273 -16.18 -14.16 3.59
C SER A 273 -14.72 -14.07 4.07
N ARG A 274 -13.89 -13.22 3.47
CA ARG A 274 -12.50 -12.99 3.91
C ARG A 274 -12.45 -12.17 5.18
N PRO A 275 -11.61 -12.57 6.15
CA PRO A 275 -11.42 -11.81 7.38
C PRO A 275 -10.68 -10.48 7.10
N SER A 276 -10.96 -9.47 7.93
CA SER A 276 -10.20 -8.22 7.92
C SER A 276 -8.80 -8.39 8.53
N ALA A 277 -7.87 -7.47 8.22
CA ALA A 277 -6.55 -7.50 8.82
C ALA A 277 -6.60 -7.37 10.35
N GLY A 278 -7.49 -6.52 10.87
CA GLY A 278 -7.68 -6.33 12.31
C GLY A 278 -8.18 -7.60 13.02
N SER A 279 -9.16 -8.33 12.44
CA SER A 279 -9.66 -9.56 13.04
C SER A 279 -8.61 -10.68 13.08
N LEU A 280 -7.69 -10.69 12.11
CA LEU A 280 -6.64 -11.70 12.05
C LEU A 280 -5.50 -11.49 13.07
N LEU A 281 -5.32 -10.29 13.61
CA LEU A 281 -4.32 -10.02 14.66
C LEU A 281 -4.58 -10.78 15.95
N THR A 282 -5.81 -11.21 16.20
CA THR A 282 -6.21 -12.01 17.36
C THR A 282 -6.72 -13.40 16.98
N ALA A 283 -6.59 -13.81 15.72
CA ALA A 283 -7.04 -15.10 15.22
C ALA A 283 -6.26 -16.26 15.88
N PRO A 284 -6.84 -17.47 15.95
CA PRO A 284 -6.25 -18.62 16.62
C PRO A 284 -4.81 -18.90 16.23
N TRP A 285 -4.47 -18.76 14.94
CA TRP A 285 -3.09 -18.99 14.49
C TRP A 285 -2.08 -17.97 15.05
N ILE A 286 -2.42 -16.68 15.08
CA ILE A 286 -1.56 -15.66 15.70
C ILE A 286 -1.51 -15.87 17.22
N ALA A 287 -2.64 -16.23 17.84
CA ALA A 287 -2.78 -16.48 19.28
C ALA A 287 -2.02 -17.71 19.79
N MET A 288 -1.55 -18.61 18.92
CA MET A 288 -0.61 -19.68 19.31
C MET A 288 0.67 -19.12 19.95
N GLU A 289 1.05 -17.86 19.67
CA GLU A 289 2.07 -17.10 20.39
C GLU A 289 1.41 -15.87 21.03
N PRO A 290 1.04 -15.94 22.31
CA PRO A 290 0.23 -14.90 22.97
C PRO A 290 0.82 -13.49 22.93
N LYS A 291 2.14 -13.38 22.81
CA LYS A 291 2.82 -12.07 22.68
C LYS A 291 2.44 -11.35 21.37
N LEU A 292 2.18 -12.12 20.32
CA LEU A 292 1.86 -11.56 19.00
C LEU A 292 0.44 -10.96 18.91
N THR A 293 -0.46 -11.32 19.81
CA THR A 293 -1.83 -10.73 19.84
C THR A 293 -1.85 -9.32 20.42
N LYS A 294 -0.78 -8.93 21.12
CA LYS A 294 -0.68 -7.61 21.75
C LYS A 294 -0.05 -6.62 20.77
N MET A 295 -0.69 -5.47 20.64
CA MET A 295 -0.07 -4.34 19.96
C MET A 295 0.98 -3.69 20.87
N THR A 296 2.06 -3.21 20.27
CA THR A 296 3.00 -2.34 21.00
C THR A 296 2.33 -1.00 21.27
N PHE A 297 2.83 -0.26 22.26
CA PHE A 297 2.32 1.09 22.57
C PHE A 297 2.36 2.00 21.34
N LEU A 298 3.42 1.90 20.52
CA LEU A 298 3.55 2.68 19.31
C LEU A 298 2.50 2.31 18.26
N GLU A 299 2.27 1.02 18.00
CA GLU A 299 1.24 0.56 17.05
C GLU A 299 -0.15 1.01 17.46
N ASP A 300 -0.51 0.86 18.73
CA ASP A 300 -1.81 1.28 19.27
C ASP A 300 -2.01 2.79 19.17
N SER A 301 -0.99 3.58 19.55
CA SER A 301 -1.03 5.04 19.43
C SER A 301 -1.22 5.50 17.99
N LEU A 302 -0.46 4.95 17.04
CA LEU A 302 -0.55 5.32 15.63
C LEU A 302 -1.88 4.89 15.00
N LEU A 303 -2.41 3.73 15.39
CA LEU A 303 -3.72 3.27 14.94
C LEU A 303 -4.85 4.19 15.44
N LYS A 304 -4.81 4.60 16.70
CA LYS A 304 -5.78 5.56 17.26
C LYS A 304 -5.73 6.89 16.51
N GLN A 305 -4.52 7.44 16.28
CA GLN A 305 -4.34 8.68 15.51
C GLN A 305 -4.90 8.54 14.08
N ALA A 306 -4.66 7.41 13.42
CA ALA A 306 -5.19 7.14 12.08
C ALA A 306 -6.72 7.15 12.06
N ILE A 307 -7.37 6.49 13.01
CA ILE A 307 -8.85 6.44 13.13
C ILE A 307 -9.41 7.84 13.44
N GLU A 308 -8.76 8.59 14.33
CA GLU A 308 -9.18 9.96 14.67
C GLU A 308 -9.05 10.92 13.48
N GLU A 309 -7.97 10.78 12.69
CA GLU A 309 -7.79 11.59 11.47
C GLU A 309 -8.90 11.34 10.45
N VAL A 310 -9.30 10.09 10.25
CA VAL A 310 -10.40 9.73 9.33
C VAL A 310 -11.71 10.34 9.85
N LYS A 311 -12.04 10.16 11.12
CA LYS A 311 -13.26 10.73 11.73
C LYS A 311 -13.31 12.25 11.60
N ARG A 312 -12.19 12.94 11.85
CA ARG A 312 -12.14 14.39 11.70
C ARG A 312 -12.40 14.82 10.26
N LYS A 313 -11.79 14.14 9.28
CA LYS A 313 -12.02 14.43 7.86
C LYS A 313 -13.47 14.17 7.42
N GLU A 314 -14.14 13.21 8.03
CA GLU A 314 -15.57 12.97 7.79
C GLU A 314 -16.42 14.11 8.34
N LEU A 315 -16.16 14.56 9.56
CA LEU A 315 -16.86 15.69 10.18
C LEU A 315 -16.65 17.00 9.39
N ASP A 316 -15.41 17.33 9.05
CA ASP A 316 -15.08 18.51 8.24
C ASP A 316 -15.88 18.52 6.91
N ARG A 317 -15.98 17.37 6.24
CA ARG A 317 -16.76 17.22 4.99
C ARG A 317 -18.26 17.34 5.18
N GLU A 318 -18.80 16.82 6.28
CA GLU A 318 -20.22 16.96 6.61
C GLU A 318 -20.57 18.43 6.84
N GLU A 319 -19.72 19.17 7.57
CA GLU A 319 -19.86 20.61 7.79
C GLU A 319 -19.81 21.40 6.46
N GLU A 320 -18.82 21.11 5.59
CA GLU A 320 -18.71 21.73 4.26
C GLU A 320 -19.97 21.48 3.41
N SER A 321 -20.46 20.23 3.39
CA SER A 321 -21.67 19.86 2.65
C SER A 321 -22.93 20.57 3.16
N GLU A 322 -23.07 20.75 4.48
CA GLU A 322 -24.20 21.46 5.07
C GLU A 322 -24.13 22.97 4.79
N VAL A 323 -22.93 23.55 4.81
CA VAL A 323 -22.72 24.97 4.41
C VAL A 323 -23.09 25.17 2.94
N GLU A 324 -22.67 24.29 2.04
CA GLU A 324 -23.06 24.36 0.62
C GLU A 324 -24.56 24.23 0.42
N ARG A 325 -25.21 23.31 1.15
CA ARG A 325 -26.66 23.11 1.12
C ARG A 325 -27.42 24.36 1.57
N ILE A 326 -26.97 24.98 2.67
CA ILE A 326 -27.57 26.22 3.18
C ILE A 326 -27.37 27.37 2.18
N ALA A 327 -26.20 27.46 1.57
CA ALA A 327 -25.90 28.47 0.55
C ALA A 327 -26.79 28.32 -0.69
N GLU A 328 -27.05 27.09 -1.13
CA GLU A 328 -27.92 26.79 -2.26
C GLU A 328 -29.42 27.13 -1.95
N LEU A 329 -29.92 26.78 -0.75
CA LEU A 329 -31.26 27.16 -0.31
C LEU A 329 -31.43 28.69 -0.25
N ARG A 330 -30.39 29.42 0.18
CA ARG A 330 -30.41 30.91 0.18
C ARG A 330 -30.45 31.48 -1.24
N ARG A 331 -29.76 30.87 -2.21
CA ARG A 331 -29.82 31.28 -3.63
C ARG A 331 -31.21 31.03 -4.24
N GLN A 332 -31.79 29.86 -3.97
CA GLN A 332 -33.13 29.51 -4.45
C GLN A 332 -34.24 30.39 -3.81
N GLY A 333 -34.09 30.74 -2.53
CA GLY A 333 -35.01 31.63 -1.83
C GLY A 333 -34.98 33.08 -2.37
N ARG A 334 -33.80 33.59 -2.74
CA ARG A 334 -33.67 34.91 -3.40
C ARG A 334 -34.29 34.93 -4.81
N GLY A 335 -34.19 33.81 -5.57
CA GLY A 335 -34.83 33.72 -6.91
C GLY A 335 -36.36 33.78 -6.85
N LYS A 336 -36.99 33.19 -5.84
CA LYS A 336 -38.44 33.23 -5.63
C LYS A 336 -38.94 34.61 -5.16
N GLY A 337 -38.15 35.32 -4.34
CA GLY A 337 -38.49 36.68 -3.88
C GLY A 337 -38.48 37.70 -5.05
N THR A 338 -37.52 37.57 -5.96
CA THR A 338 -37.44 38.49 -7.15
C THR A 338 -38.56 38.25 -8.13
N GLN A 339 -39.07 37.02 -8.32
CA GLN A 339 -40.24 36.73 -9.16
C GLN A 339 -41.55 37.24 -8.52
N CYS A 340 -41.67 37.24 -7.19
CA CYS A 340 -42.85 37.76 -6.50
C CYS A 340 -42.95 39.29 -6.63
N ILE A 341 -41.85 40.02 -6.56
CA ILE A 341 -41.81 41.47 -6.71
C ILE A 341 -42.11 41.89 -8.15
N GLN A 342 -41.62 41.18 -9.16
CA GLN A 342 -41.91 41.45 -10.58
C GLN A 342 -43.38 41.19 -10.96
N ASN A 343 -44.08 40.30 -10.27
CA ASN A 343 -45.50 40.05 -10.49
C ASN A 343 -46.40 41.05 -9.80
N LEU A 344 -45.95 41.67 -8.70
CA LEU A 344 -46.70 42.77 -8.05
C LEU A 344 -46.66 44.06 -8.85
N ASP A 345 -45.54 44.41 -9.47
CA ASP A 345 -45.45 45.60 -10.31
C ASP A 345 -46.29 45.51 -11.62
N LYS A 346 -46.55 44.29 -12.10
CA LYS A 346 -47.47 44.10 -13.25
C LYS A 346 -48.92 44.13 -12.93
N SER A 347 -49.33 44.04 -11.68
CA SER A 347 -50.70 44.12 -11.22
C SER A 347 -51.16 45.55 -10.82
N ILE A 348 -50.20 46.49 -10.67
CA ILE A 348 -50.46 47.87 -10.30
C ILE A 348 -50.54 48.78 -11.54
N SER A 349 -50.13 48.27 -12.71
CA SER A 349 -50.14 49.01 -13.97
C SER A 349 -51.25 48.55 -14.94
N LYS A 350 -52.32 48.02 -14.43
CA LYS A 350 -53.63 47.83 -15.10
C LYS A 350 -54.71 48.47 -14.24
#